data_d9b2085c94c817c8e338a75b377e5345
#
_entry.id   d9b2085c94c817c8e338a75b377e5345
#
_cell.length_a   1.000
_cell.length_b   1.000
_cell.length_c   1.000
_cell.angle_alpha   90.00
_cell.angle_beta   90.00
_cell.angle_gamma   90.00
#
_symmetry.space_group_name_H-M   'P 1'
#
loop_
_entity.id
_entity.type
_entity.pdbx_description
1 polymer ?
#
loop_
_entity_poly.entity_id
_entity_poly.type
_entity_poly.pdbx_seq_one_letter_code
_entity_poly.pdbx_strand_id
1 'polypeptide(L)'
;HGLANVDSHKKLPIINKSINYLLKNDFYPFVNNKAFIAMTAHILINNYDKINCVTHSKKIIKLIREKIGFKNIIITDDISMKALKHPIQISTIKAFDAGCDIVLHCNGNINEMTKVAKNSPKLSNFLIKKTSQLNKFLS
;
A
#
# COMPACT_ATOMS: atom_id res chain seq x y z
N HIS A 1 3.85 11.72 -1.83
CA HIS A 1 3.80 11.21 -3.22
C HIS A 1 5.07 11.54 -4.04
N GLY A 2 6.11 12.12 -3.41
CA GLY A 2 7.41 12.37 -4.04
C GLY A 2 7.29 13.12 -5.38
N LEU A 3 7.68 12.47 -6.46
CA LEU A 3 7.67 13.04 -7.82
C LEU A 3 6.31 13.00 -8.53
N ALA A 4 5.22 12.69 -7.83
CA ALA A 4 3.88 12.73 -8.41
C ALA A 4 3.49 14.16 -8.79
N ASN A 5 3.01 14.34 -10.02
CA ASN A 5 2.61 15.63 -10.57
C ASN A 5 1.08 15.80 -10.65
N VAL A 6 0.31 14.85 -10.16
CA VAL A 6 -1.15 14.88 -10.10
C VAL A 6 -1.63 14.33 -8.76
N ASP A 7 -2.81 14.76 -8.35
CA ASP A 7 -3.47 14.30 -7.13
C ASP A 7 -4.06 12.89 -7.32
N SER A 8 -3.65 11.94 -6.48
CA SER A 8 -4.12 10.55 -6.52
C SER A 8 -5.61 10.39 -6.16
N HIS A 9 -6.23 11.37 -5.51
CA HIS A 9 -7.68 11.39 -5.34
C HIS A 9 -8.43 11.55 -6.67
N LYS A 10 -7.80 12.15 -7.69
CA LYS A 10 -8.40 12.45 -8.99
C LYS A 10 -7.95 11.50 -10.09
N LYS A 11 -6.67 11.14 -10.12
CA LYS A 11 -6.05 10.36 -11.18
C LYS A 11 -4.80 9.62 -10.67
N LEU A 12 -4.49 8.49 -11.28
CA LEU A 12 -3.27 7.73 -10.97
C LEU A 12 -2.02 8.51 -11.41
N PRO A 13 -1.14 8.93 -10.48
CA PRO A 13 0.14 9.54 -10.82
C PRO A 13 1.09 8.50 -11.45
N ILE A 14 1.89 8.93 -12.43
CA ILE A 14 2.88 8.07 -13.11
C ILE A 14 4.27 8.65 -12.89
N ILE A 15 5.18 7.84 -12.37
CA ILE A 15 6.57 8.18 -12.15
C ILE A 15 7.44 7.41 -13.13
N ASN A 16 8.24 8.13 -13.95
CA ASN A 16 9.11 7.57 -14.97
C ASN A 16 10.60 7.54 -14.57
N LYS A 17 10.91 7.68 -13.28
CA LYS A 17 12.30 7.53 -12.79
C LYS A 17 12.69 6.06 -12.65
N SER A 18 13.98 5.77 -12.75
CA SER A 18 14.50 4.45 -12.51
C SER A 18 14.37 4.07 -11.03
N ILE A 19 14.26 2.77 -10.75
CA ILE A 19 14.21 2.28 -9.37
C ILE A 19 15.47 2.64 -8.57
N ASN A 20 16.64 2.66 -9.21
CA ASN A 20 17.90 3.06 -8.57
C ASN A 20 17.88 4.54 -8.16
N TYR A 21 17.28 5.40 -8.98
CA TYR A 21 17.08 6.81 -8.61
C TYR A 21 16.17 6.91 -7.37
N LEU A 22 15.03 6.21 -7.39
CA LEU A 22 14.06 6.26 -6.29
C LEU A 22 14.64 5.71 -4.98
N LEU A 23 15.44 4.63 -5.04
CA LEU A 23 16.11 4.07 -3.86
C LEU A 23 17.11 5.04 -3.22
N LYS A 24 17.82 5.82 -4.05
CA LYS A 24 18.81 6.80 -3.56
C LYS A 24 18.18 8.10 -3.04
N ASN A 25 16.98 8.45 -3.48
CA ASN A 25 16.35 9.74 -3.19
C ASN A 25 15.03 9.55 -2.41
N ASP A 26 13.96 9.19 -3.11
CA ASP A 26 12.59 9.20 -2.55
C ASP A 26 12.39 8.11 -1.48
N PHE A 27 13.03 6.94 -1.64
CA PHE A 27 12.88 5.83 -0.69
C PHE A 27 13.91 5.84 0.43
N TYR A 28 14.99 6.61 0.28
CA TYR A 28 16.06 6.69 1.27
C TYR A 28 15.57 7.02 2.69
N PRO A 29 14.67 7.99 2.91
CA PRO A 29 14.16 8.32 4.25
C PRO A 29 13.39 7.18 4.94
N PHE A 30 12.95 6.19 4.17
CA PHE A 30 12.19 5.04 4.66
C PHE A 30 13.04 3.80 4.92
N VAL A 31 14.33 3.82 4.55
CA VAL A 31 15.23 2.68 4.73
C VAL A 31 15.37 2.36 6.22
N ASN A 32 15.11 1.10 6.58
CA ASN A 32 15.16 0.59 7.97
C ASN A 32 14.30 1.38 8.97
N ASN A 33 13.26 2.07 8.49
CA ASN A 33 12.35 2.80 9.34
C ASN A 33 11.61 1.82 10.29
N LYS A 34 11.51 2.20 11.57
CA LYS A 34 10.92 1.38 12.64
C LYS A 34 9.47 1.76 12.98
N ALA A 35 8.83 2.63 12.19
CA ALA A 35 7.41 2.95 12.37
C ALA A 35 6.56 1.68 12.45
N PHE A 36 5.52 1.68 13.26
CA PHE A 36 4.62 0.53 13.40
C PHE A 36 3.80 0.25 12.13
N ILE A 37 3.47 1.30 11.40
CA ILE A 37 2.64 1.24 10.20
C ILE A 37 3.28 2.09 9.11
N ALA A 38 3.29 1.61 7.88
CA ALA A 38 3.61 2.36 6.67
C ALA A 38 2.44 2.27 5.70
N MET A 39 2.09 3.39 5.06
CA MET A 39 1.02 3.45 4.07
C MET A 39 1.59 3.41 2.66
N THR A 40 0.95 2.62 1.77
CA THR A 40 1.27 2.65 0.34
C THR A 40 0.59 3.83 -0.33
N ALA A 41 1.22 4.39 -1.37
CA ALA A 41 0.61 5.40 -2.21
C ALA A 41 0.05 4.78 -3.50
N HIS A 42 -1.08 5.32 -4.01
CA HIS A 42 -1.63 4.94 -5.31
C HIS A 42 -0.87 5.66 -6.43
N ILE A 43 0.34 5.22 -6.71
CA ILE A 43 1.20 5.73 -7.79
C ILE A 43 1.72 4.59 -8.66
N LEU A 44 1.94 4.83 -9.94
CA LEU A 44 2.53 3.88 -10.87
C LEU A 44 4.02 4.23 -11.06
N ILE A 45 4.91 3.29 -10.73
CA ILE A 45 6.35 3.41 -11.05
C ILE A 45 6.61 2.67 -12.35
N ASN A 46 6.38 3.38 -13.48
CA ASN A 46 6.31 2.83 -14.82
C ASN A 46 7.56 2.03 -15.24
N ASN A 47 8.74 2.44 -14.80
CA ASN A 47 10.00 1.76 -15.11
C ASN A 47 10.28 0.53 -14.25
N TYR A 48 9.38 0.18 -13.32
CA TYR A 48 9.53 -0.98 -12.45
C TYR A 48 8.33 -1.96 -12.53
N ASP A 49 7.12 -1.43 -12.48
CA ASP A 49 5.89 -2.18 -12.76
C ASP A 49 4.99 -1.33 -13.66
N LYS A 50 4.84 -1.74 -14.93
CA LYS A 50 4.08 -0.98 -15.93
C LYS A 50 2.57 -1.12 -15.81
N ILE A 51 2.11 -2.09 -15.00
CA ILE A 51 0.71 -2.51 -14.96
C ILE A 51 0.07 -2.12 -13.63
N ASN A 52 0.76 -2.40 -12.52
CA ASN A 52 0.19 -2.24 -11.20
C ASN A 52 0.79 -1.03 -10.49
N CYS A 53 -0.09 -0.20 -9.90
CA CYS A 53 0.35 0.84 -8.95
C CYS A 53 1.00 0.20 -7.72
N VAL A 54 1.71 0.98 -6.92
CA VAL A 54 2.44 0.51 -5.73
C VAL A 54 1.57 -0.39 -4.85
N THR A 55 0.33 0.03 -4.56
CA THR A 55 -0.62 -0.71 -3.71
C THR A 55 -0.96 -2.10 -4.25
N HIS A 56 -0.96 -2.28 -5.57
CA HIS A 56 -1.31 -3.55 -6.24
C HIS A 56 -0.08 -4.30 -6.79
N SER A 57 1.13 -3.77 -6.58
CA SER A 57 2.35 -4.34 -7.15
C SER A 57 3.09 -5.23 -6.16
N LYS A 58 2.98 -6.55 -6.35
CA LYS A 58 3.77 -7.54 -5.59
C LYS A 58 5.28 -7.28 -5.67
N LYS A 59 5.77 -6.77 -6.83
CA LYS A 59 7.19 -6.43 -7.03
C LYS A 59 7.61 -5.29 -6.10
N ILE A 60 6.78 -4.24 -5.98
CA ILE A 60 7.10 -3.06 -5.17
C ILE A 60 6.93 -3.37 -3.69
N ILE A 61 5.88 -4.07 -3.28
CA ILE A 61 5.72 -4.48 -1.87
C ILE A 61 6.90 -5.38 -1.44
N LYS A 62 7.34 -6.30 -2.31
CA LYS A 62 8.54 -7.10 -2.05
C LYS A 62 9.80 -6.22 -1.91
N LEU A 63 9.98 -5.21 -2.76
CA LEU A 63 11.09 -4.24 -2.64
C LEU A 63 11.03 -3.48 -1.32
N ILE A 64 9.84 -3.03 -0.87
CA ILE A 64 9.64 -2.38 0.43
C ILE A 64 10.08 -3.31 1.57
N ARG A 65 9.72 -4.59 1.50
CA ARG A 65 10.10 -5.59 2.51
C ARG A 65 11.59 -5.91 2.53
N GLU A 66 12.19 -6.10 1.35
CA GLU A 66 13.54 -6.65 1.22
C GLU A 66 14.63 -5.58 1.10
N LYS A 67 14.40 -4.53 0.28
CA LYS A 67 15.42 -3.50 0.00
C LYS A 67 15.30 -2.28 0.91
N ILE A 68 14.07 -1.81 1.15
CA ILE A 68 13.83 -0.72 2.11
C ILE A 68 13.91 -1.26 3.54
N GLY A 69 13.63 -2.56 3.73
CA GLY A 69 13.78 -3.24 5.03
C GLY A 69 12.62 -3.02 6.00
N PHE A 70 11.45 -2.56 5.51
CA PHE A 70 10.29 -2.34 6.38
C PHE A 70 9.67 -3.66 6.85
N LYS A 71 9.65 -3.90 8.17
CA LYS A 71 9.25 -5.19 8.79
C LYS A 71 7.91 -5.13 9.55
N ASN A 72 7.24 -3.99 9.56
CA ASN A 72 5.99 -3.77 10.29
C ASN A 72 4.78 -3.73 9.35
N ILE A 73 3.62 -3.29 9.83
CA ILE A 73 2.36 -3.34 9.10
C ILE A 73 2.40 -2.42 7.88
N ILE A 74 2.05 -2.94 6.71
CA ILE A 74 1.79 -2.17 5.49
C ILE A 74 0.27 -2.05 5.32
N ILE A 75 -0.25 -0.81 5.38
CA ILE A 75 -1.64 -0.48 5.08
C ILE A 75 -1.72 0.18 3.70
N THR A 76 -2.82 -0.03 2.99
CA THR A 76 -3.07 0.74 1.75
C THR A 76 -3.47 2.18 2.08
N ASP A 77 -3.30 3.11 1.14
CA ASP A 77 -4.13 4.31 1.09
C ASP A 77 -5.58 3.92 0.77
N ASP A 78 -6.54 4.85 0.87
CA ASP A 78 -7.96 4.58 0.65
C ASP A 78 -8.22 3.98 -0.74
N ILE A 79 -8.63 2.71 -0.77
CA ILE A 79 -8.90 1.99 -2.03
C ILE A 79 -10.13 2.49 -2.80
N SER A 80 -10.90 3.40 -2.22
CA SER A 80 -12.02 4.07 -2.91
C SER A 80 -11.59 5.26 -3.77
N MET A 81 -10.31 5.65 -3.73
CA MET A 81 -9.77 6.78 -4.50
C MET A 81 -9.79 6.51 -6.01
N LYS A 82 -10.04 7.55 -6.81
CA LYS A 82 -10.17 7.46 -8.28
C LYS A 82 -8.88 7.09 -9.02
N ALA A 83 -7.73 7.06 -8.34
CA ALA A 83 -6.50 6.51 -8.88
C ALA A 83 -6.63 5.01 -9.20
N LEU A 84 -7.46 4.28 -8.46
CA LEU A 84 -7.71 2.85 -8.68
C LEU A 84 -8.94 2.69 -9.58
N LYS A 85 -8.76 2.06 -10.75
CA LYS A 85 -9.83 1.88 -11.75
C LYS A 85 -10.56 0.54 -11.63
N HIS A 86 -10.10 -0.35 -10.77
CA HIS A 86 -10.76 -1.63 -10.56
C HIS A 86 -12.00 -1.48 -9.65
N PRO A 87 -13.01 -2.37 -9.79
CA PRO A 87 -14.06 -2.50 -8.80
C PRO A 87 -13.48 -2.74 -7.41
N ILE A 88 -14.15 -2.25 -6.36
CA ILE A 88 -13.62 -2.23 -4.99
C ILE A 88 -13.19 -3.63 -4.49
N GLN A 89 -13.95 -4.68 -4.80
CA GLN A 89 -13.61 -6.06 -4.44
C GLN A 89 -12.32 -6.55 -5.11
N ILE A 90 -12.10 -6.16 -6.37
CA ILE A 90 -10.87 -6.51 -7.10
C ILE A 90 -9.68 -5.73 -6.56
N SER A 91 -9.85 -4.43 -6.24
CA SER A 91 -8.81 -3.62 -5.59
C SER A 91 -8.41 -4.20 -4.24
N THR A 92 -9.39 -4.68 -3.44
CA THR A 92 -9.15 -5.36 -2.16
C THR A 92 -8.29 -6.61 -2.34
N ILE A 93 -8.70 -7.51 -3.23
CA ILE A 93 -7.96 -8.76 -3.51
C ILE A 93 -6.54 -8.44 -3.98
N LYS A 94 -6.38 -7.53 -4.97
CA LYS A 94 -5.07 -7.16 -5.51
C LYS A 94 -4.13 -6.57 -4.45
N ALA A 95 -4.65 -5.79 -3.52
CA ALA A 95 -3.85 -5.20 -2.44
C ALA A 95 -3.29 -6.29 -1.50
N PHE A 96 -4.14 -7.24 -1.07
CA PHE A 96 -3.69 -8.37 -0.25
C PHE A 96 -2.75 -9.31 -1.01
N ASP A 97 -3.03 -9.63 -2.27
CA ASP A 97 -2.15 -10.45 -3.14
C ASP A 97 -0.79 -9.79 -3.38
N ALA A 98 -0.74 -8.46 -3.39
CA ALA A 98 0.51 -7.71 -3.48
C ALA A 98 1.34 -7.81 -2.19
N GLY A 99 0.72 -8.08 -1.03
CA GLY A 99 1.37 -8.23 0.26
C GLY A 99 1.14 -7.07 1.23
N CYS A 100 0.08 -6.26 1.01
CA CYS A 100 -0.43 -5.35 2.03
C CYS A 100 -1.07 -6.15 3.17
N ASP A 101 -0.90 -5.71 4.41
CA ASP A 101 -1.44 -6.40 5.59
C ASP A 101 -2.85 -5.92 5.94
N ILE A 102 -3.17 -4.67 5.63
CA ILE A 102 -4.47 -4.02 5.90
C ILE A 102 -4.88 -3.22 4.68
N VAL A 103 -6.18 -3.25 4.38
CA VAL A 103 -6.81 -2.41 3.36
C VAL A 103 -7.63 -1.32 4.04
N LEU A 104 -7.45 -0.08 3.60
CA LEU A 104 -8.18 1.08 4.08
C LEU A 104 -9.30 1.45 3.09
N HIS A 105 -10.51 1.74 3.63
CA HIS A 105 -11.67 2.20 2.87
C HIS A 105 -12.37 3.32 3.64
N CYS A 106 -12.48 4.53 3.08
CA CYS A 106 -12.82 5.73 3.84
C CYS A 106 -14.11 6.45 3.41
N ASN A 107 -14.80 6.01 2.34
CA ASN A 107 -15.95 6.77 1.81
C ASN A 107 -17.28 6.54 2.55
N GLY A 108 -17.33 5.61 3.51
CA GLY A 108 -18.51 5.31 4.32
C GLY A 108 -19.63 4.56 3.59
N ASN A 109 -19.45 4.14 2.33
CA ASN A 109 -20.44 3.38 1.58
C ASN A 109 -20.55 1.95 2.11
N ILE A 110 -21.67 1.61 2.76
CA ILE A 110 -21.88 0.31 3.40
C ILE A 110 -21.82 -0.87 2.43
N ASN A 111 -22.28 -0.68 1.18
CA ASN A 111 -22.23 -1.73 0.16
C ASN A 111 -20.78 -2.02 -0.26
N GLU A 112 -19.94 -1.01 -0.36
CA GLU A 112 -18.52 -1.18 -0.63
C GLU A 112 -17.80 -1.77 0.58
N MET A 113 -18.06 -1.28 1.80
CA MET A 113 -17.50 -1.84 3.03
C MET A 113 -17.80 -3.34 3.14
N THR A 114 -19.03 -3.75 2.82
CA THR A 114 -19.42 -5.17 2.79
C THR A 114 -18.62 -5.97 1.78
N LYS A 115 -18.38 -5.41 0.57
CA LYS A 115 -17.56 -6.06 -0.46
C LYS A 115 -16.10 -6.17 -0.02
N VAL A 116 -15.54 -5.12 0.59
CA VAL A 116 -14.17 -5.15 1.14
C VAL A 116 -14.06 -6.24 2.20
N ALA A 117 -14.97 -6.26 3.19
CA ALA A 117 -14.94 -7.26 4.25
C ALA A 117 -15.04 -8.71 3.72
N LYS A 118 -15.95 -8.97 2.75
CA LYS A 118 -16.11 -10.31 2.13
C LYS A 118 -14.88 -10.78 1.36
N ASN A 119 -14.06 -9.86 0.86
CA ASN A 119 -12.85 -10.17 0.08
C ASN A 119 -11.55 -10.00 0.87
N SER A 120 -11.65 -9.69 2.15
CA SER A 120 -10.49 -9.64 3.05
C SER A 120 -10.15 -11.03 3.58
N PRO A 121 -8.86 -11.41 3.66
CA PRO A 121 -8.46 -12.68 4.25
C PRO A 121 -8.67 -12.69 5.76
N LYS A 122 -8.62 -13.88 6.37
CA LYS A 122 -8.55 -14.01 7.83
C LYS A 122 -7.27 -13.35 8.36
N LEU A 123 -7.32 -12.86 9.60
CA LEU A 123 -6.16 -12.26 10.26
C LEU A 123 -4.98 -13.24 10.30
N SER A 124 -3.83 -12.79 9.82
CA SER A 124 -2.59 -13.57 9.90
C SER A 124 -1.98 -13.49 11.30
N ASN A 125 -1.22 -14.53 11.69
CA ASN A 125 -0.46 -14.52 12.96
C ASN A 125 0.51 -13.33 13.03
N PHE A 126 1.08 -12.92 11.89
CA PHE A 126 1.90 -11.72 11.81
C PHE A 126 1.12 -10.47 12.23
N LEU A 127 -0.07 -10.26 11.64
CA LEU A 127 -0.90 -9.09 11.92
C LEU A 127 -1.38 -9.07 13.38
N ILE A 128 -1.83 -10.22 13.91
CA ILE A 128 -2.22 -10.37 15.33
C ILE A 128 -1.07 -9.96 16.25
N LYS A 129 0.14 -10.48 16.00
CA LYS A 129 1.33 -10.15 16.78
C LYS A 129 1.67 -8.67 16.73
N LYS A 130 1.63 -8.06 15.53
CA LYS A 130 2.00 -6.65 15.34
C LYS A 130 0.98 -5.69 15.94
N THR A 131 -0.31 -5.95 15.81
CA THR A 131 -1.36 -5.14 16.44
C THR A 131 -1.32 -5.24 17.96
N SER A 132 -1.03 -6.43 18.54
CA SER A 132 -0.82 -6.59 19.97
C SER A 132 0.38 -5.80 20.48
N GLN A 133 1.46 -5.72 19.71
CA GLN A 133 2.63 -4.89 20.06
C GLN A 133 2.28 -3.39 20.00
N LEU A 134 1.52 -2.96 18.99
CA LEU A 134 1.06 -1.58 18.88
C LEU A 134 0.17 -1.19 20.07
N ASN A 135 -0.78 -2.02 20.45
CA ASN A 135 -1.65 -1.77 21.61
C ASN A 135 -0.85 -1.59 22.91
N LYS A 136 0.16 -2.45 23.16
CA LYS A 136 1.05 -2.30 24.31
C LYS A 136 1.90 -1.03 24.30
N PHE A 137 2.15 -0.47 23.13
CA PHE A 137 2.89 0.79 23.00
C PHE A 137 1.99 2.00 23.24
N LEU A 138 0.69 1.88 22.98
CA LEU A 138 -0.31 2.95 23.15
C LEU A 138 -0.96 2.97 24.55
N SER A 139 -0.84 1.88 25.31
CA SER A 139 -1.30 1.76 26.72
C SER A 139 -0.22 2.23 27.68
#